data_9d008d58df9e8e375214a37382f54a50
#
_entry.id   9d008d58df9e8e375214a37382f54a50
#
_cell.length_a   1.000
_cell.length_b   1.000
_cell.length_c   1.000
_cell.angle_alpha   90.00
_cell.angle_beta   90.00
_cell.angle_gamma   90.00
#
_symmetry.space_group_name_H-M   'P 1'
#
loop_
_entity.id
_entity.type
_entity.pdbx_description
1 polymer ?
#
loop_
_entity_poly.entity_id
_entity_poly.type
_entity_poly.pdbx_seq_one_letter_code
_entity_poly.pdbx_strand_id
1 'polypeptide(L)'
;MKVRTETLALTTLVIPEGRLDFGAAAGFQQRVEQALAGSGTAPAAVIIDCTALDYVSSAGLRVFLLAARASQRAGIPFALCALQPAVREVFELSGFSRIIAVHADRPTALARALQGHACQERRIAVPSDAAQLPALTQFLQEFWSAAGLPRAQALAFQLALEEVFMNVVMHGSPAGSVPRVDVSLMLTDAGLNMTVEDDGPEFNPLSVPPPDVTASLGERPVGGHGVFLVRQMMDAVSYQRVGVRNQLTMTKRITRLSGNRLPA
;
A
#
# COMPACT_ATOMS: atom_id res chain seq x y z
N MET A 1 -13.43 21.08 0.17
CA MET A 1 -13.09 19.75 -0.39
C MET A 1 -12.22 18.98 0.61
N LYS A 2 -12.55 17.73 0.89
CA LYS A 2 -11.66 16.81 1.64
C LYS A 2 -10.78 16.06 0.65
N VAL A 3 -9.58 15.67 1.09
CA VAL A 3 -8.68 14.81 0.30
C VAL A 3 -8.11 13.76 1.24
N ARG A 4 -8.40 12.49 0.96
CA ARG A 4 -7.78 11.35 1.64
C ARG A 4 -6.64 10.80 0.77
N THR A 5 -5.65 10.21 1.40
CA THR A 5 -4.57 9.50 0.72
C THR A 5 -4.44 8.12 1.33
N GLU A 6 -4.43 7.10 0.48
CA GLU A 6 -4.27 5.69 0.85
C GLU A 6 -3.10 5.12 0.07
N THR A 7 -2.35 4.19 0.65
CA THR A 7 -1.30 3.47 -0.07
C THR A 7 -1.70 2.00 -0.17
N LEU A 8 -1.85 1.52 -1.40
CA LEU A 8 -2.18 0.14 -1.72
C LEU A 8 -1.11 -0.42 -2.66
N ALA A 9 -0.41 -1.46 -2.24
CA ALA A 9 0.56 -2.17 -3.08
C ALA A 9 1.56 -1.25 -3.80
N LEU A 10 2.22 -0.33 -3.08
CA LEU A 10 3.14 0.69 -3.62
C LEU A 10 2.48 1.77 -4.49
N THR A 11 1.18 1.70 -4.71
CA THR A 11 0.40 2.72 -5.42
C THR A 11 -0.19 3.68 -4.41
N THR A 12 0.03 4.96 -4.61
CA THR A 12 -0.62 6.01 -3.81
C THR A 12 -1.94 6.39 -4.45
N LEU A 13 -3.03 6.21 -3.71
CA LEU A 13 -4.37 6.67 -4.06
C LEU A 13 -4.62 8.03 -3.44
N VAL A 14 -5.01 9.01 -4.23
CA VAL A 14 -5.49 10.32 -3.78
C VAL A 14 -6.98 10.40 -4.05
N ILE A 15 -7.78 10.61 -3.02
CA ILE A 15 -9.24 10.50 -3.05
C ILE A 15 -9.82 11.87 -2.71
N PRO A 16 -10.11 12.73 -3.71
CA PRO A 16 -10.82 13.99 -3.50
C PRO A 16 -12.31 13.75 -3.28
N GLU A 17 -12.91 14.45 -2.31
CA GLU A 17 -14.34 14.38 -1.99
C GLU A 17 -14.98 15.77 -2.15
N GLY A 18 -16.09 15.85 -2.91
CA GLY A 18 -16.87 17.04 -3.16
C GLY A 18 -16.39 17.82 -4.38
N ARG A 19 -16.21 19.14 -4.28
CA ARG A 19 -15.99 20.05 -5.41
C ARG A 19 -14.55 20.53 -5.50
N LEU A 20 -13.93 20.33 -6.66
CA LEU A 20 -12.60 20.85 -6.99
C LEU A 20 -12.75 22.19 -7.76
N ASP A 21 -13.11 23.22 -7.04
CA ASP A 21 -13.21 24.59 -7.55
C ASP A 21 -11.88 25.37 -7.43
N PHE A 22 -11.91 26.66 -7.73
CA PHE A 22 -10.73 27.51 -7.67
C PHE A 22 -10.11 27.57 -6.26
N GLY A 23 -10.95 27.65 -5.22
CA GLY A 23 -10.48 27.72 -3.82
C GLY A 23 -9.84 26.42 -3.32
N ALA A 24 -10.29 25.26 -3.84
CA ALA A 24 -9.77 23.96 -3.47
C ALA A 24 -8.52 23.54 -4.27
N ALA A 25 -8.28 24.16 -5.44
CA ALA A 25 -7.26 23.73 -6.40
C ALA A 25 -5.83 23.71 -5.81
N ALA A 26 -5.44 24.76 -5.09
CA ALA A 26 -4.09 24.86 -4.51
C ALA A 26 -3.82 23.78 -3.45
N GLY A 27 -4.78 23.55 -2.55
CA GLY A 27 -4.66 22.51 -1.52
C GLY A 27 -4.64 21.08 -2.13
N PHE A 28 -5.42 20.86 -3.18
CA PHE A 28 -5.41 19.59 -3.90
C PHE A 28 -4.08 19.37 -4.64
N GLN A 29 -3.54 20.41 -5.30
CA GLN A 29 -2.23 20.34 -5.95
C GLN A 29 -1.15 19.91 -4.97
N GLN A 30 -1.08 20.54 -3.79
CA GLN A 30 -0.11 20.19 -2.76
C GLN A 30 -0.22 18.71 -2.33
N ARG A 31 -1.45 18.17 -2.19
CA ARG A 31 -1.66 16.78 -1.85
C ARG A 31 -1.18 15.81 -2.94
N VAL A 32 -1.41 16.16 -4.20
CA VAL A 32 -0.94 15.33 -5.32
C VAL A 32 0.59 15.39 -5.46
N GLU A 33 1.20 16.55 -5.24
CA GLU A 33 2.66 16.70 -5.22
C GLU A 33 3.29 15.87 -4.08
N GLN A 34 2.70 15.88 -2.89
CA GLN A 34 3.11 15.02 -1.77
C GLN A 34 2.97 13.53 -2.11
N ALA A 35 1.89 13.15 -2.78
CA ALA A 35 1.67 11.79 -3.23
C ALA A 35 2.74 11.34 -4.25
N LEU A 36 3.13 12.21 -5.19
CA LEU A 36 4.19 11.94 -6.16
C LEU A 36 5.58 11.88 -5.52
N ALA A 37 5.83 12.73 -4.51
CA ALA A 37 7.10 12.71 -3.78
C ALA A 37 7.26 11.45 -2.92
N GLY A 38 6.14 10.88 -2.47
CA GLY A 38 6.11 9.75 -1.53
C GLY A 38 6.61 10.11 -0.12
N SER A 39 6.29 9.28 0.85
CA SER A 39 6.78 9.43 2.23
C SER A 39 8.13 8.70 2.39
N GLY A 40 9.20 9.25 1.79
CA GLY A 40 10.54 8.64 1.83
C GLY A 40 10.83 7.64 0.71
N THR A 41 9.82 7.18 -0.02
CA THR A 41 9.96 6.28 -1.19
C THR A 41 9.02 6.76 -2.28
N ALA A 42 9.53 6.92 -3.52
CA ALA A 42 8.67 7.23 -4.66
C ALA A 42 7.66 6.10 -4.86
N PRO A 43 6.36 6.41 -5.05
CA PRO A 43 5.36 5.39 -5.29
C PRO A 43 5.58 4.73 -6.66
N ALA A 44 5.16 3.46 -6.79
CA ALA A 44 5.17 2.77 -8.08
C ALA A 44 4.16 3.38 -9.06
N ALA A 45 3.08 3.96 -8.55
CA ALA A 45 2.10 4.71 -9.32
C ALA A 45 1.31 5.67 -8.41
N VAL A 46 0.72 6.70 -9.00
CA VAL A 46 -0.26 7.58 -8.33
C VAL A 46 -1.58 7.51 -9.08
N ILE A 47 -2.66 7.18 -8.39
CA ILE A 47 -4.01 7.13 -8.94
C ILE A 47 -4.87 8.14 -8.19
N ILE A 48 -5.64 8.95 -8.91
CA ILE A 48 -6.67 9.78 -8.32
C ILE A 48 -8.01 9.08 -8.48
N ASP A 49 -8.60 8.68 -7.36
CA ASP A 49 -9.92 8.07 -7.32
C ASP A 49 -10.99 9.16 -7.20
N CYS A 50 -11.70 9.36 -8.30
CA CYS A 50 -12.70 10.42 -8.45
C CYS A 50 -14.13 9.96 -8.11
N THR A 51 -14.30 8.82 -7.42
CA THR A 51 -15.63 8.28 -7.05
C THR A 51 -16.49 9.31 -6.32
N ALA A 52 -15.88 10.12 -5.45
CA ALA A 52 -16.55 11.15 -4.65
C ALA A 52 -16.27 12.58 -5.12
N LEU A 53 -15.80 12.77 -6.34
CA LEU A 53 -15.56 14.08 -6.95
C LEU A 53 -16.78 14.50 -7.78
N ASP A 54 -17.53 15.49 -7.29
CA ASP A 54 -18.81 15.89 -7.88
C ASP A 54 -18.65 16.98 -8.97
N TYR A 55 -17.56 17.74 -8.89
CA TYR A 55 -17.35 18.89 -9.78
C TYR A 55 -15.87 19.21 -9.95
N VAL A 56 -15.48 19.64 -11.15
CA VAL A 56 -14.15 20.15 -11.45
C VAL A 56 -14.22 21.45 -12.23
N SER A 57 -13.51 22.49 -11.74
CA SER A 57 -13.32 23.76 -12.44
C SER A 57 -12.11 23.70 -13.39
N SER A 58 -11.94 24.76 -14.22
CA SER A 58 -10.73 24.91 -15.04
C SER A 58 -9.44 24.94 -14.22
N ALA A 59 -9.48 25.51 -13.01
CA ALA A 59 -8.36 25.48 -12.08
C ALA A 59 -8.06 24.05 -11.59
N GLY A 60 -9.09 23.27 -11.30
CA GLY A 60 -8.96 21.83 -10.96
C GLY A 60 -8.40 21.01 -12.11
N LEU A 61 -8.89 21.22 -13.35
CA LEU A 61 -8.35 20.57 -14.53
C LEU A 61 -6.86 20.85 -14.72
N ARG A 62 -6.44 22.10 -14.47
CA ARG A 62 -5.02 22.48 -14.52
C ARG A 62 -4.18 21.68 -13.52
N VAL A 63 -4.70 21.39 -12.32
CA VAL A 63 -3.98 20.57 -11.33
C VAL A 63 -3.75 19.15 -11.87
N PHE A 64 -4.76 18.51 -12.47
CA PHE A 64 -4.58 17.18 -13.09
C PHE A 64 -3.52 17.19 -14.19
N LEU A 65 -3.49 18.24 -15.03
CA LEU A 65 -2.48 18.39 -16.08
C LEU A 65 -1.06 18.55 -15.49
N LEU A 66 -0.92 19.39 -14.47
CA LEU A 66 0.37 19.59 -13.80
C LEU A 66 0.85 18.31 -13.12
N ALA A 67 -0.06 17.57 -12.48
CA ALA A 67 0.21 16.28 -11.88
C ALA A 67 0.69 15.24 -12.91
N ALA A 68 0.00 15.13 -14.05
CA ALA A 68 0.38 14.23 -15.14
C ALA A 68 1.79 14.56 -15.70
N ARG A 69 2.09 15.86 -15.88
CA ARG A 69 3.42 16.29 -16.33
C ARG A 69 4.52 16.05 -15.30
N ALA A 70 4.23 16.26 -14.02
CA ALA A 70 5.17 15.98 -12.93
C ALA A 70 5.46 14.48 -12.81
N SER A 71 4.43 13.66 -12.88
CA SER A 71 4.48 12.21 -12.91
C SER A 71 5.32 11.68 -14.09
N GLN A 72 5.08 12.19 -15.30
CA GLN A 72 5.85 11.82 -16.49
C GLN A 72 7.34 12.14 -16.34
N ARG A 73 7.68 13.31 -15.76
CA ARG A 73 9.09 13.68 -15.49
C ARG A 73 9.74 12.80 -14.44
N ALA A 74 8.97 12.37 -13.45
CA ALA A 74 9.42 11.47 -12.39
C ALA A 74 9.45 9.99 -12.81
N GLY A 75 8.92 9.63 -13.99
CA GLY A 75 8.77 8.25 -14.43
C GLY A 75 7.75 7.45 -13.60
N ILE A 76 6.81 8.13 -12.93
CA ILE A 76 5.78 7.51 -12.09
C ILE A 76 4.48 7.40 -12.90
N PRO A 77 3.89 6.22 -13.13
CA PRO A 77 2.58 6.06 -13.73
C PRO A 77 1.51 6.88 -12.99
N PHE A 78 0.68 7.60 -13.76
CA PHE A 78 -0.38 8.44 -13.24
C PHE A 78 -1.69 8.18 -13.98
N ALA A 79 -2.77 7.97 -13.23
CA ALA A 79 -4.09 7.72 -13.80
C ALA A 79 -5.20 8.30 -12.93
N LEU A 80 -6.38 8.44 -13.53
CA LEU A 80 -7.63 8.72 -12.83
C LEU A 80 -8.52 7.49 -12.90
N CYS A 81 -9.41 7.33 -11.92
CA CYS A 81 -10.45 6.31 -12.01
C CYS A 81 -11.80 6.81 -11.48
N ALA A 82 -12.86 6.09 -11.86
CA ALA A 82 -14.23 6.28 -11.37
C ALA A 82 -14.74 7.72 -11.50
N LEU A 83 -14.45 8.39 -12.63
CA LEU A 83 -14.99 9.73 -12.91
C LEU A 83 -16.52 9.72 -12.90
N GLN A 84 -17.14 10.58 -12.11
CA GLN A 84 -18.56 10.84 -12.15
C GLN A 84 -18.97 11.36 -13.55
N PRO A 85 -20.20 11.11 -14.03
CA PRO A 85 -20.62 11.46 -15.41
C PRO A 85 -20.35 12.93 -15.78
N ALA A 86 -20.70 13.88 -14.91
CA ALA A 86 -20.49 15.31 -15.15
C ALA A 86 -18.99 15.68 -15.23
N VAL A 87 -18.14 15.06 -14.40
CA VAL A 87 -16.69 15.28 -14.43
C VAL A 87 -16.08 14.64 -15.66
N ARG A 88 -16.55 13.45 -16.06
CA ARG A 88 -16.13 12.74 -17.27
C ARG A 88 -16.40 13.58 -18.53
N GLU A 89 -17.59 14.13 -18.65
CA GLU A 89 -17.98 14.99 -19.78
C GLU A 89 -17.01 16.18 -19.93
N VAL A 90 -16.69 16.85 -18.82
CA VAL A 90 -15.72 17.96 -18.82
C VAL A 90 -14.33 17.49 -19.27
N PHE A 91 -13.89 16.31 -18.82
CA PHE A 91 -12.60 15.73 -19.23
C PHE A 91 -12.56 15.39 -20.72
N GLU A 92 -13.64 14.86 -21.28
CA GLU A 92 -13.75 14.51 -22.69
C GLU A 92 -13.77 15.75 -23.58
N LEU A 93 -14.62 16.76 -23.25
CA LEU A 93 -14.71 18.01 -23.97
C LEU A 93 -13.41 18.82 -23.95
N SER A 94 -12.68 18.77 -22.85
CA SER A 94 -11.38 19.47 -22.73
C SER A 94 -10.20 18.69 -23.35
N GLY A 95 -10.42 17.46 -23.83
CA GLY A 95 -9.37 16.63 -24.43
C GLY A 95 -8.39 16.03 -23.43
N PHE A 96 -8.62 16.15 -22.13
CA PHE A 96 -7.72 15.62 -21.09
C PHE A 96 -7.64 14.08 -21.07
N SER A 97 -8.69 13.40 -21.51
CA SER A 97 -8.71 11.94 -21.67
C SER A 97 -7.69 11.40 -22.68
N ARG A 98 -7.14 12.25 -23.55
CA ARG A 98 -6.03 11.90 -24.46
C ARG A 98 -4.65 12.01 -23.82
N ILE A 99 -4.56 12.71 -22.70
CA ILE A 99 -3.26 13.01 -22.02
C ILE A 99 -3.13 12.18 -20.75
N ILE A 100 -4.25 11.92 -20.07
CA ILE A 100 -4.30 11.25 -18.78
C ILE A 100 -5.10 9.97 -18.92
N ALA A 101 -4.55 8.84 -18.50
CA ALA A 101 -5.26 7.57 -18.49
C ALA A 101 -6.43 7.63 -17.51
N VAL A 102 -7.63 7.25 -18.00
CA VAL A 102 -8.86 7.21 -17.19
C VAL A 102 -9.42 5.79 -17.20
N HIS A 103 -9.60 5.21 -16.03
CA HIS A 103 -10.13 3.86 -15.85
C HIS A 103 -11.57 3.89 -15.30
N ALA A 104 -12.33 2.84 -15.57
CA ALA A 104 -13.72 2.76 -15.15
C ALA A 104 -13.87 2.76 -13.62
N ASP A 105 -12.98 2.05 -12.93
CA ASP A 105 -13.01 1.84 -11.50
C ASP A 105 -11.60 1.70 -10.90
N ARG A 106 -11.54 1.69 -9.56
CA ARG A 106 -10.30 1.55 -8.79
C ARG A 106 -9.58 0.22 -9.05
N PRO A 107 -10.25 -0.96 -9.06
CA PRO A 107 -9.58 -2.23 -9.35
C PRO A 107 -8.89 -2.24 -10.71
N THR A 108 -9.55 -1.74 -11.75
CA THR A 108 -8.98 -1.64 -13.09
C THR A 108 -7.77 -0.70 -13.12
N ALA A 109 -7.86 0.46 -12.45
CA ALA A 109 -6.75 1.41 -12.38
C ALA A 109 -5.53 0.81 -11.67
N LEU A 110 -5.72 0.13 -10.54
CA LEU A 110 -4.66 -0.56 -9.80
C LEU A 110 -3.99 -1.66 -10.66
N ALA A 111 -4.79 -2.50 -11.31
CA ALA A 111 -4.28 -3.55 -12.19
C ALA A 111 -3.45 -2.97 -13.35
N ARG A 112 -3.88 -1.84 -13.93
CA ARG A 112 -3.14 -1.16 -15.03
C ARG A 112 -1.90 -0.43 -14.55
N ALA A 113 -1.93 0.20 -13.38
CA ALA A 113 -0.78 0.88 -12.78
C ALA A 113 0.40 -0.07 -12.53
N LEU A 114 0.09 -1.33 -12.27
CA LEU A 114 1.07 -2.39 -12.05
C LEU A 114 1.49 -3.11 -13.35
N GLN A 115 0.77 -2.89 -14.47
CA GLN A 115 1.15 -3.42 -15.79
C GLN A 115 2.39 -2.70 -16.34
N GLY A 116 3.44 -3.45 -16.57
CA GLY A 116 4.74 -2.91 -17.04
C GLY A 116 5.80 -2.82 -15.95
N HIS A 117 5.42 -2.99 -14.68
CA HIS A 117 6.37 -3.35 -13.64
C HIS A 117 6.43 -4.88 -13.61
N ALA A 118 7.59 -5.45 -13.86
CA ALA A 118 7.78 -6.88 -13.65
C ALA A 118 7.36 -7.19 -12.21
N CYS A 119 6.22 -7.87 -12.05
CA CYS A 119 5.62 -8.17 -10.76
C CYS A 119 5.69 -9.66 -10.52
N GLN A 120 6.35 -10.07 -9.44
CA GLN A 120 6.25 -11.43 -8.94
C GLN A 120 5.32 -11.42 -7.74
N GLU A 121 4.20 -12.14 -7.86
CA GLU A 121 3.25 -12.32 -6.78
C GLU A 121 3.21 -13.78 -6.35
N ARG A 122 3.20 -14.02 -5.04
CA ARG A 122 2.97 -15.31 -4.42
C ARG A 122 2.03 -15.14 -3.25
N ARG A 123 1.19 -16.14 -3.02
CA ARG A 123 0.25 -16.18 -1.88
C ARG A 123 0.26 -17.54 -1.21
N ILE A 124 0.04 -17.53 0.11
CA ILE A 124 -0.18 -18.72 0.92
C ILE A 124 -1.32 -18.42 1.90
N ALA A 125 -2.13 -19.42 2.20
CA ALA A 125 -3.18 -19.33 3.20
C ALA A 125 -2.98 -20.46 4.23
N VAL A 126 -3.03 -20.09 5.51
CA VAL A 126 -2.83 -20.99 6.63
C VAL A 126 -3.85 -20.71 7.73
N PRO A 127 -4.20 -21.67 8.59
CA PRO A 127 -4.90 -21.39 9.83
C PRO A 127 -4.02 -20.57 10.79
N SER A 128 -4.62 -19.77 11.68
CA SER A 128 -3.91 -19.00 12.71
C SER A 128 -3.43 -19.91 13.86
N ASP A 129 -2.51 -20.78 13.55
CA ASP A 129 -1.88 -21.72 14.49
C ASP A 129 -0.35 -21.54 14.43
N ALA A 130 0.28 -21.39 15.59
CA ALA A 130 1.74 -21.23 15.69
C ALA A 130 2.52 -22.35 14.99
N ALA A 131 1.96 -23.55 14.87
CA ALA A 131 2.54 -24.67 14.12
C ALA A 131 2.71 -24.36 12.61
N GLN A 132 2.06 -23.35 12.08
CA GLN A 132 2.18 -22.93 10.68
C GLN A 132 3.38 -21.99 10.41
N LEU A 133 4.02 -21.47 11.44
CA LEU A 133 5.15 -20.55 11.28
C LEU A 133 6.30 -21.10 10.42
N PRO A 134 6.71 -22.38 10.53
CA PRO A 134 7.70 -22.95 9.62
C PRO A 134 7.28 -22.93 8.16
N ALA A 135 6.00 -23.19 7.84
CA ALA A 135 5.48 -23.13 6.47
C ALA A 135 5.50 -21.70 5.89
N LEU A 136 5.17 -20.71 6.69
CA LEU A 136 5.26 -19.30 6.30
C LEU A 136 6.72 -18.86 6.09
N THR A 137 7.63 -19.30 6.96
CA THR A 137 9.06 -19.01 6.82
C THR A 137 9.62 -19.64 5.54
N GLN A 138 9.27 -20.89 5.25
CA GLN A 138 9.67 -21.58 4.02
C GLN A 138 9.11 -20.87 2.78
N PHE A 139 7.82 -20.48 2.79
CA PHE A 139 7.19 -19.72 1.71
C PHE A 139 7.95 -18.44 1.39
N LEU A 140 8.34 -17.67 2.42
CA LEU A 140 9.13 -16.45 2.25
C LEU A 140 10.51 -16.74 1.67
N GLN A 141 11.21 -17.79 2.16
CA GLN A 141 12.54 -18.17 1.69
C GLN A 141 12.52 -18.63 0.23
N GLU A 142 11.53 -19.43 -0.16
CA GLU A 142 11.34 -19.87 -1.55
C GLU A 142 11.09 -18.68 -2.49
N PHE A 143 10.21 -17.75 -2.07
CA PHE A 143 9.98 -16.52 -2.83
C PHE A 143 11.26 -15.72 -2.98
N TRP A 144 12.02 -15.52 -1.89
CA TRP A 144 13.25 -14.75 -1.86
C TRP A 144 14.31 -15.33 -2.79
N SER A 145 14.47 -16.66 -2.75
CA SER A 145 15.41 -17.39 -3.61
C SER A 145 15.01 -17.32 -5.08
N ALA A 146 13.74 -17.55 -5.39
CA ALA A 146 13.22 -17.50 -6.77
C ALA A 146 13.34 -16.10 -7.39
N ALA A 147 13.16 -15.05 -6.57
CA ALA A 147 13.28 -13.67 -7.01
C ALA A 147 14.74 -13.15 -7.06
N GLY A 148 15.71 -13.95 -6.63
CA GLY A 148 17.13 -13.57 -6.62
C GLY A 148 17.44 -12.35 -5.74
N LEU A 149 16.72 -12.21 -4.60
CA LEU A 149 16.83 -11.04 -3.73
C LEU A 149 18.01 -11.14 -2.74
N PRO A 150 18.60 -10.01 -2.30
CA PRO A 150 19.70 -10.00 -1.34
C PRO A 150 19.28 -10.59 0.01
N ARG A 151 20.01 -11.61 0.51
CA ARG A 151 19.70 -12.30 1.77
C ARG A 151 19.65 -11.38 2.99
N ALA A 152 20.47 -10.31 3.01
CA ALA A 152 20.51 -9.36 4.11
C ALA A 152 19.17 -8.66 4.39
N GLN A 153 18.30 -8.55 3.39
CA GLN A 153 16.98 -7.92 3.54
C GLN A 153 15.88 -8.92 3.88
N ALA A 154 16.10 -10.23 3.71
CA ALA A 154 15.14 -11.28 4.02
C ALA A 154 14.78 -11.31 5.51
N LEU A 155 15.76 -11.09 6.39
CA LEU A 155 15.58 -11.15 7.83
C LEU A 155 14.52 -10.16 8.34
N ALA A 156 14.49 -8.94 7.79
CA ALA A 156 13.50 -7.94 8.18
C ALA A 156 12.08 -8.40 7.88
N PHE A 157 11.85 -9.02 6.71
CA PHE A 157 10.55 -9.56 6.34
C PHE A 157 10.19 -10.82 7.14
N GLN A 158 11.18 -11.65 7.45
CA GLN A 158 10.96 -12.84 8.26
C GLN A 158 10.51 -12.47 9.68
N LEU A 159 11.22 -11.56 10.33
CA LEU A 159 10.86 -11.07 11.67
C LEU A 159 9.51 -10.36 11.66
N ALA A 160 9.24 -9.53 10.64
CA ALA A 160 7.95 -8.85 10.52
C ALA A 160 6.80 -9.83 10.32
N LEU A 161 6.97 -10.87 9.50
CA LEU A 161 5.97 -11.91 9.29
C LEU A 161 5.70 -12.69 10.58
N GLU A 162 6.75 -13.08 11.29
CA GLU A 162 6.65 -13.79 12.58
C GLU A 162 5.87 -12.99 13.61
N GLU A 163 6.24 -11.72 13.81
CA GLU A 163 5.57 -10.83 14.76
C GLU A 163 4.09 -10.60 14.41
N VAL A 164 3.78 -10.31 13.15
CA VAL A 164 2.41 -10.06 12.71
C VAL A 164 1.57 -11.33 12.79
N PHE A 165 2.10 -12.46 12.34
CA PHE A 165 1.40 -13.75 12.41
C PHE A 165 1.13 -14.18 13.85
N MET A 166 2.13 -14.08 14.74
CA MET A 166 1.95 -14.41 16.15
C MET A 166 0.97 -13.49 16.86
N ASN A 167 0.87 -12.21 16.46
CA ASN A 167 -0.17 -11.33 16.96
C ASN A 167 -1.58 -11.83 16.56
N VAL A 168 -1.77 -12.31 15.33
CA VAL A 168 -3.04 -12.90 14.92
C VAL A 168 -3.33 -14.18 15.69
N VAL A 169 -2.33 -15.06 15.88
CA VAL A 169 -2.48 -16.31 16.65
C VAL A 169 -2.90 -16.02 18.09
N MET A 170 -2.27 -15.04 18.75
CA MET A 170 -2.50 -14.77 20.17
C MET A 170 -3.75 -13.92 20.43
N HIS A 171 -4.14 -13.06 19.50
CA HIS A 171 -5.17 -12.03 19.74
C HIS A 171 -6.31 -12.04 18.71
N GLY A 172 -6.12 -12.69 17.56
CA GLY A 172 -7.07 -12.67 16.44
C GLY A 172 -8.19 -13.72 16.55
N SER A 173 -8.16 -14.62 17.52
CA SER A 173 -9.11 -15.74 17.61
C SER A 173 -10.21 -15.47 18.64
N PRO A 174 -11.48 -15.34 18.24
CA PRO A 174 -12.60 -15.53 19.18
C PRO A 174 -12.56 -16.95 19.76
N ALA A 175 -12.99 -17.09 21.00
CA ALA A 175 -13.01 -18.41 21.66
C ALA A 175 -13.71 -19.46 20.79
N GLY A 176 -12.97 -20.51 20.39
CA GLY A 176 -13.48 -21.63 19.59
C GLY A 176 -13.42 -21.49 18.07
N SER A 177 -12.82 -20.42 17.53
CA SER A 177 -12.53 -20.30 16.10
C SER A 177 -11.03 -20.24 15.83
N VAL A 178 -10.62 -20.74 14.66
CA VAL A 178 -9.24 -20.61 14.15
C VAL A 178 -9.32 -19.75 12.90
N PRO A 179 -9.02 -18.46 12.99
CA PRO A 179 -9.06 -17.56 11.84
C PRO A 179 -8.14 -18.06 10.73
N ARG A 180 -8.53 -17.77 9.48
CA ARG A 180 -7.67 -17.96 8.31
C ARG A 180 -6.76 -16.75 8.16
N VAL A 181 -5.49 -17.02 7.93
CA VAL A 181 -4.49 -16.00 7.61
C VAL A 181 -4.01 -16.20 6.18
N ASP A 182 -4.14 -15.18 5.36
CA ASP A 182 -3.59 -15.14 4.01
C ASP A 182 -2.38 -14.20 3.99
N VAL A 183 -1.26 -14.71 3.49
CA VAL A 183 -0.03 -13.92 3.31
C VAL A 183 0.25 -13.79 1.83
N SER A 184 0.40 -12.57 1.35
CA SER A 184 0.79 -12.28 -0.03
C SER A 184 2.10 -11.49 -0.08
N LEU A 185 2.93 -11.83 -1.06
CA LEU A 185 4.18 -11.16 -1.39
C LEU A 185 4.06 -10.60 -2.80
N MET A 186 4.33 -9.31 -2.98
CA MET A 186 4.30 -8.65 -4.28
C MET A 186 5.61 -7.88 -4.47
N LEU A 187 6.45 -8.38 -5.36
CA LEU A 187 7.71 -7.74 -5.74
C LEU A 187 7.52 -6.93 -7.02
N THR A 188 7.92 -5.68 -6.96
CA THR A 188 7.94 -4.75 -8.10
C THR A 188 9.32 -4.12 -8.21
N ASP A 189 9.54 -3.28 -9.22
CA ASP A 189 10.78 -2.51 -9.33
C ASP A 189 10.96 -1.49 -8.20
N ALA A 190 9.87 -1.06 -7.55
CA ALA A 190 9.91 -0.13 -6.43
C ALA A 190 10.22 -0.80 -5.08
N GLY A 191 10.04 -2.12 -4.95
CA GLY A 191 10.29 -2.87 -3.72
C GLY A 191 9.37 -4.06 -3.52
N LEU A 192 9.39 -4.61 -2.32
CA LEU A 192 8.55 -5.73 -1.90
C LEU A 192 7.47 -5.27 -0.93
N ASN A 193 6.24 -5.65 -1.23
CA ASN A 193 5.11 -5.61 -0.31
C ASN A 193 4.84 -6.99 0.25
N MET A 194 4.65 -7.05 1.55
CA MET A 194 4.09 -8.20 2.24
C MET A 194 2.78 -7.77 2.88
N THR A 195 1.69 -8.46 2.53
CA THR A 195 0.36 -8.21 3.10
C THR A 195 -0.07 -9.43 3.88
N VAL A 196 -0.48 -9.22 5.11
CA VAL A 196 -1.07 -10.24 5.99
C VAL A 196 -2.53 -9.88 6.20
N GLU A 197 -3.43 -10.78 5.85
CA GLU A 197 -4.87 -10.63 6.01
C GLU A 197 -5.40 -11.72 6.92
N ASP A 198 -6.27 -11.35 7.88
CA ASP A 198 -6.97 -12.29 8.75
C ASP A 198 -8.47 -11.94 8.84
N ASP A 199 -9.29 -12.93 9.17
CA ASP A 199 -10.73 -12.79 9.36
C ASP A 199 -11.14 -12.70 10.83
N GLY A 200 -10.19 -12.37 11.71
CA GLY A 200 -10.41 -12.11 13.12
C GLY A 200 -11.20 -10.80 13.40
N PRO A 201 -11.45 -10.50 14.68
CA PRO A 201 -12.02 -9.23 15.10
C PRO A 201 -11.23 -8.04 14.57
N GLU A 202 -11.90 -6.90 14.40
CA GLU A 202 -11.21 -5.67 13.98
C GLU A 202 -10.16 -5.27 15.00
N PHE A 203 -8.92 -5.23 14.57
CA PHE A 203 -7.80 -4.80 15.39
C PHE A 203 -6.75 -4.08 14.54
N ASN A 204 -6.55 -2.80 14.82
CA ASN A 204 -5.48 -2.03 14.18
C ASN A 204 -4.21 -2.06 15.05
N PRO A 205 -3.20 -2.86 14.71
CA PRO A 205 -1.97 -2.95 15.50
C PRO A 205 -1.18 -1.63 15.51
N LEU A 206 -1.43 -0.73 14.55
CA LEU A 206 -0.76 0.56 14.45
C LEU A 206 -1.33 1.61 15.41
N SER A 207 -2.51 1.36 16.01
CA SER A 207 -3.10 2.24 17.03
C SER A 207 -2.49 2.03 18.42
N VAL A 208 -1.73 0.95 18.62
CA VAL A 208 -1.06 0.68 19.90
C VAL A 208 0.09 1.67 20.08
N PRO A 209 0.16 2.39 21.23
CA PRO A 209 1.27 3.28 21.52
C PRO A 209 2.61 2.54 21.49
N PRO A 210 3.70 3.19 21.10
CA PRO A 210 5.02 2.58 21.18
C PRO A 210 5.35 2.24 22.63
N PRO A 211 6.08 1.13 22.88
CA PRO A 211 6.50 0.76 24.23
C PRO A 211 7.40 1.83 24.83
N ASP A 212 7.27 2.08 26.13
CA ASP A 212 8.20 2.93 26.87
C ASP A 212 9.56 2.24 26.98
N VAL A 213 10.49 2.67 26.12
CA VAL A 213 11.85 2.12 26.09
C VAL A 213 12.71 2.62 27.26
N THR A 214 12.21 3.60 28.05
CA THR A 214 12.93 4.16 29.20
C THR A 214 12.63 3.43 30.52
N ALA A 215 11.54 2.65 30.57
CA ALA A 215 11.17 1.85 31.74
C ALA A 215 12.18 0.72 32.00
N SER A 216 12.38 0.36 33.28
CA SER A 216 13.26 -0.74 33.69
C SER A 216 12.78 -2.10 33.14
N LEU A 217 13.70 -3.03 32.90
CA LEU A 217 13.42 -4.35 32.32
C LEU A 217 12.31 -5.14 33.05
N GLY A 218 12.11 -4.93 34.34
CA GLY A 218 11.08 -5.61 35.14
C GLY A 218 9.70 -4.97 35.10
N GLU A 219 9.57 -3.76 34.59
CA GLU A 219 8.33 -2.99 34.53
C GLU A 219 7.75 -2.92 33.10
N ARG A 220 8.47 -3.46 32.12
CA ARG A 220 8.01 -3.47 30.72
C ARG A 220 6.88 -4.48 30.54
N PRO A 221 5.72 -4.07 30.04
CA PRO A 221 4.64 -4.99 29.74
C PRO A 221 5.12 -6.03 28.70
N VAL A 222 4.80 -7.29 28.95
CA VAL A 222 5.06 -8.39 27.99
C VAL A 222 4.11 -8.18 26.81
N GLY A 223 4.62 -7.71 25.68
CA GLY A 223 3.85 -7.44 24.45
C GLY A 223 4.02 -6.02 23.91
N GLY A 224 3.62 -5.77 22.69
CA GLY A 224 3.66 -4.44 22.05
C GLY A 224 5.00 -4.07 21.38
N HIS A 225 6.07 -4.85 21.60
CA HIS A 225 7.37 -4.58 20.97
C HIS A 225 7.42 -5.00 19.51
N GLY A 226 6.66 -6.04 19.11
CA GLY A 226 6.72 -6.62 17.77
C GLY A 226 6.26 -5.65 16.68
N VAL A 227 5.12 -4.99 16.85
CA VAL A 227 4.63 -3.99 15.88
C VAL A 227 5.55 -2.77 15.82
N PHE A 228 6.14 -2.37 16.94
CA PHE A 228 7.13 -1.30 16.98
C PHE A 228 8.37 -1.69 16.15
N LEU A 229 8.89 -2.92 16.31
CA LEU A 229 10.02 -3.43 15.50
C LEU A 229 9.66 -3.48 14.02
N VAL A 230 8.46 -3.95 13.66
CA VAL A 230 7.98 -3.95 12.27
C VAL A 230 8.02 -2.54 11.68
N ARG A 231 7.55 -1.53 12.41
CA ARG A 231 7.60 -0.12 11.97
C ARG A 231 9.04 0.40 11.80
N GLN A 232 9.99 -0.07 12.59
CA GLN A 232 11.40 0.33 12.45
C GLN A 232 12.11 -0.38 11.28
N MET A 233 11.70 -1.59 10.96
CA MET A 233 12.33 -2.39 9.92
C MET A 233 11.77 -2.14 8.52
N MET A 234 10.52 -1.69 8.40
CA MET A 234 9.82 -1.44 7.14
C MET A 234 9.87 0.06 6.78
N ASP A 235 9.87 0.36 5.47
CA ASP A 235 9.82 1.74 5.00
C ASP A 235 8.40 2.33 5.12
N ALA A 236 7.37 1.47 5.03
CA ALA A 236 5.99 1.83 5.31
C ALA A 236 5.22 0.64 5.88
N VAL A 237 4.27 0.94 6.78
CA VAL A 237 3.32 -0.03 7.31
C VAL A 237 1.94 0.63 7.33
N SER A 238 0.95 -0.03 6.76
CA SER A 238 -0.43 0.46 6.71
C SER A 238 -1.41 -0.62 7.13
N TYR A 239 -2.49 -0.20 7.80
CA TYR A 239 -3.59 -1.07 8.17
C TYR A 239 -4.89 -0.56 7.56
N GLN A 240 -5.73 -1.49 7.14
CA GLN A 240 -7.11 -1.21 6.76
C GLN A 240 -8.01 -2.40 7.09
N ARG A 241 -9.30 -2.11 7.30
CA ARG A 241 -10.35 -3.12 7.37
C ARG A 241 -11.02 -3.21 5.99
N VAL A 242 -10.94 -4.37 5.36
CA VAL A 242 -11.55 -4.63 4.04
C VAL A 242 -12.68 -5.65 4.23
N GLY A 243 -13.92 -5.18 4.20
CA GLY A 243 -15.07 -6.01 4.56
C GLY A 243 -14.96 -6.50 6.00
N VAL A 244 -14.86 -7.83 6.18
CA VAL A 244 -14.72 -8.47 7.50
C VAL A 244 -13.27 -8.86 7.82
N ARG A 245 -12.29 -8.47 6.99
CA ARG A 245 -10.90 -8.86 7.15
C ARG A 245 -10.00 -7.70 7.59
N ASN A 246 -9.12 -7.96 8.54
CA ASN A 246 -7.98 -7.09 8.81
C ASN A 246 -6.96 -7.24 7.69
N GLN A 247 -6.35 -6.16 7.25
CA GLN A 247 -5.29 -6.18 6.27
C GLN A 247 -4.15 -5.27 6.74
N LEU A 248 -2.99 -5.86 7.02
CA LEU A 248 -1.76 -5.15 7.34
C LEU A 248 -0.78 -5.31 6.18
N THR A 249 -0.38 -4.19 5.57
CA THR A 249 0.59 -4.17 4.48
C THR A 249 1.90 -3.54 4.95
N MET A 250 2.98 -4.24 4.71
CA MET A 250 4.35 -3.87 5.05
C MET A 250 5.16 -3.72 3.77
N THR A 251 5.79 -2.57 3.57
CA THR A 251 6.53 -2.23 2.36
C THR A 251 7.97 -1.95 2.68
N LYS A 252 8.87 -2.50 1.87
CA LYS A 252 10.29 -2.17 1.94
C LYS A 252 10.91 -2.12 0.55
N ARG A 253 11.72 -1.07 0.31
CA ARG A 253 12.53 -0.96 -0.89
C ARG A 253 13.57 -2.07 -0.91
N ILE A 254 13.67 -2.77 -2.04
CA ILE A 254 14.68 -3.79 -2.26
C ILE A 254 15.80 -3.20 -3.09
N THR A 255 16.97 -3.05 -2.48
CA THR A 255 18.19 -2.65 -3.21
C THR A 255 18.72 -3.88 -3.95
N ARG A 256 18.50 -3.94 -5.26
CA ARG A 256 19.07 -4.99 -6.11
C ARG A 256 20.54 -4.66 -6.39
N LEU A 257 21.39 -5.66 -6.35
CA LEU A 257 22.75 -5.53 -6.89
C LEU A 257 22.63 -5.30 -8.40
N SER A 258 23.28 -4.24 -8.89
CA SER A 258 23.21 -3.82 -10.30
C SER A 258 23.49 -4.99 -11.23
N GLY A 259 22.50 -5.44 -12.00
CA GLY A 259 22.64 -6.51 -12.99
C GLY A 259 21.47 -7.48 -13.13
N ASN A 260 20.59 -7.59 -12.18
CA ASN A 260 19.46 -8.56 -12.22
C ASN A 260 18.13 -7.84 -12.49
N ARG A 261 17.75 -7.70 -13.76
CA ARG A 261 16.36 -7.36 -14.12
C ARG A 261 15.48 -8.58 -13.90
N LEU A 262 14.20 -8.37 -13.55
CA LEU A 262 13.21 -9.46 -13.51
C LEU A 262 13.21 -10.16 -14.88
N PRO A 263 13.14 -11.50 -14.93
CA PRO A 263 12.88 -12.19 -16.18
C PRO A 263 11.50 -11.73 -16.72
N ALA A 264 11.46 -11.52 -18.04
CA ALA A 264 10.27 -11.08 -18.77
C ALA A 264 9.13 -12.11 -18.68
#